data_ba3e5e6aed56569ea90ae134de7e8d1b
#
_entry.id   ba3e5e6aed56569ea90ae134de7e8d1b
#
_cell.length_a   1.000
_cell.length_b   1.000
_cell.length_c   1.000
_cell.angle_alpha   90.00
_cell.angle_beta   90.00
_cell.angle_gamma   90.00
#
_symmetry.space_group_name_H-M   'P 1'
#
loop_
_entity.id
_entity.type
_entity.pdbx_description
1 polymer ?
#
loop_
_entity_poly.entity_id
_entity_poly.type
_entity_poly.pdbx_seq_one_letter_code
_entity_poly.pdbx_strand_id
1 'polypeptide(L)'
;VSFLDIITLVPKTIGPVTIGVMVEEGHLDELQITEHPVEKGAEINDHAFKRQPEVTLKCGWSNSDMKALAGTLESIFEGGILPTSDYVGQVYSQLLALQETRQPFDVVTSLRMYTDMLFKSLAVVKDQKTGQALNVTATLKQIRIVQTKATTLPARENQANPQATAETQNTGVKAAMPATPAPGGSVPPTSM
;
A
#
# COMPACT_ATOMS: atom_id res chain seq x y z
N VAL A 1 -39.53 2.58 -26.16
CA VAL A 1 -38.57 1.67 -25.48
C VAL A 1 -37.23 1.86 -26.18
N SER A 2 -36.37 2.68 -25.58
CA SER A 2 -35.06 3.01 -26.13
C SER A 2 -34.07 1.92 -25.71
N PHE A 3 -33.74 1.04 -26.64
CA PHE A 3 -32.68 0.05 -26.49
C PHE A 3 -31.31 0.67 -26.84
N LEU A 4 -30.85 1.64 -26.06
CA LEU A 4 -29.47 2.03 -26.02
C LEU A 4 -28.93 1.75 -24.61
N ASP A 5 -28.91 0.47 -24.26
CA ASP A 5 -28.08 -0.03 -23.22
C ASP A 5 -26.65 0.02 -23.79
N ILE A 6 -26.01 1.18 -23.66
CA ILE A 6 -24.60 1.36 -23.98
C ILE A 6 -23.88 0.51 -22.95
N ILE A 7 -23.45 -0.67 -23.34
CA ILE A 7 -22.46 -1.45 -22.58
C ILE A 7 -21.23 -0.56 -22.52
N THR A 8 -21.12 0.19 -21.44
CA THR A 8 -19.90 0.95 -21.13
C THR A 8 -18.84 -0.08 -20.77
N LEU A 9 -18.05 -0.48 -21.76
CA LEU A 9 -16.89 -1.33 -21.55
C LEU A 9 -15.91 -0.51 -20.73
N VAL A 10 -15.88 -0.69 -19.41
CA VAL A 10 -14.88 -0.07 -18.54
C VAL A 10 -13.54 -0.69 -18.90
N PRO A 11 -12.57 0.09 -19.40
CA PRO A 11 -11.27 -0.44 -19.73
C PRO A 11 -10.61 -1.01 -18.47
N LYS A 12 -10.00 -2.18 -18.59
CA LYS A 12 -9.20 -2.76 -17.51
C LYS A 12 -7.89 -2.00 -17.41
N THR A 13 -7.53 -1.59 -16.19
CA THR A 13 -6.34 -0.75 -15.98
C THR A 13 -5.52 -1.20 -14.77
N ILE A 14 -4.22 -0.96 -14.84
CA ILE A 14 -3.30 -1.04 -13.71
C ILE A 14 -2.76 0.38 -13.49
N GLY A 15 -3.36 1.11 -12.53
CA GLY A 15 -3.10 2.54 -12.39
C GLY A 15 -3.40 3.29 -13.68
N PRO A 16 -2.42 4.04 -14.23
CA PRO A 16 -2.58 4.80 -15.48
C PRO A 16 -2.45 3.92 -16.73
N VAL A 17 -2.02 2.66 -16.60
CA VAL A 17 -1.73 1.77 -17.74
C VAL A 17 -2.97 0.99 -18.11
N THR A 18 -3.48 1.19 -19.32
CA THR A 18 -4.58 0.39 -19.89
C THR A 18 -4.06 -0.98 -20.31
N ILE A 19 -4.79 -2.03 -19.96
CA ILE A 19 -4.45 -3.39 -20.32
C ILE A 19 -4.94 -3.67 -21.75
N GLY A 20 -4.05 -4.11 -22.62
CA GLY A 20 -4.40 -4.49 -24.00
C GLY A 20 -5.23 -5.78 -24.02
N VAL A 21 -4.66 -6.86 -23.50
CA VAL A 21 -5.32 -8.16 -23.40
C VAL A 21 -5.16 -8.70 -21.97
N MET A 22 -6.25 -9.07 -21.34
CA MET A 22 -6.23 -9.81 -20.09
C MET A 22 -6.32 -11.30 -20.40
N VAL A 23 -5.29 -12.04 -20.03
CA VAL A 23 -5.20 -13.49 -20.27
C VAL A 23 -5.80 -14.26 -19.09
N GLU A 24 -5.44 -13.86 -17.88
CA GLU A 24 -5.88 -14.54 -16.65
C GLU A 24 -5.96 -13.53 -15.50
N GLU A 25 -6.98 -13.66 -14.69
CA GLU A 25 -7.18 -12.90 -13.46
C GLU A 25 -7.34 -13.88 -12.29
N GLY A 26 -6.43 -13.83 -11.34
CA GLY A 26 -6.51 -14.59 -10.10
C GLY A 26 -6.79 -13.66 -8.92
N HIS A 27 -7.89 -13.87 -8.21
CA HIS A 27 -8.27 -13.09 -7.04
C HIS A 27 -8.14 -13.94 -5.79
N LEU A 28 -7.38 -13.48 -4.79
CA LEU A 28 -7.17 -14.15 -3.52
C LEU A 28 -7.71 -13.27 -2.39
N ASP A 29 -8.82 -13.71 -1.81
CA ASP A 29 -9.40 -13.12 -0.60
C ASP A 29 -9.29 -14.16 0.53
N GLU A 30 -8.49 -13.87 1.54
CA GLU A 30 -8.20 -14.80 2.62
C GLU A 30 -8.78 -14.30 3.95
N LEU A 31 -9.46 -15.19 4.66
CA LEU A 31 -9.90 -14.99 6.03
C LEU A 31 -8.98 -15.81 6.95
N GLN A 32 -8.28 -15.13 7.84
CA GLN A 32 -7.48 -15.82 8.85
C GLN A 32 -8.28 -15.98 10.12
N ILE A 33 -8.42 -17.23 10.55
CA ILE A 33 -9.06 -17.62 11.80
C ILE A 33 -7.94 -17.90 12.81
N THR A 34 -8.07 -17.38 14.01
CA THR A 34 -7.12 -17.66 15.10
C THR A 34 -7.47 -19.01 15.73
N GLU A 35 -6.47 -19.85 15.95
CA GLU A 35 -6.61 -21.17 16.52
C GLU A 35 -5.76 -21.25 17.79
N HIS A 36 -6.41 -21.62 18.91
CA HIS A 36 -5.75 -21.80 20.18
C HIS A 36 -5.75 -23.29 20.54
N PRO A 37 -4.57 -23.92 20.59
CA PRO A 37 -4.48 -25.33 20.96
C PRO A 37 -4.88 -25.51 22.42
N VAL A 38 -5.67 -26.56 22.68
CA VAL A 38 -6.09 -26.98 24.03
C VAL A 38 -5.58 -28.39 24.31
N GLU A 39 -5.27 -28.69 25.57
CA GLU A 39 -4.74 -30.01 25.95
C GLU A 39 -5.70 -31.16 25.67
N LYS A 40 -7.00 -30.92 25.72
CA LYS A 40 -8.05 -31.91 25.47
C LYS A 40 -9.22 -31.27 24.74
N GLY A 41 -9.64 -31.87 23.62
CA GLY A 41 -10.78 -31.47 22.85
C GLY A 41 -10.42 -30.82 21.51
N ALA A 42 -11.37 -30.13 20.90
CA ALA A 42 -11.16 -29.38 19.66
C ALA A 42 -10.52 -28.03 19.95
N GLU A 43 -9.74 -27.53 19.00
CA GLU A 43 -9.16 -26.17 19.05
C GLU A 43 -10.25 -25.13 19.22
N ILE A 44 -9.96 -24.09 20.01
CA ILE A 44 -10.88 -22.99 20.26
C ILE A 44 -10.52 -21.83 19.33
N ASN A 45 -11.52 -21.36 18.59
CA ASN A 45 -11.42 -20.23 17.68
C ASN A 45 -12.17 -19.05 18.29
N ASP A 46 -11.51 -17.92 18.50
CA ASP A 46 -12.13 -16.75 19.13
C ASP A 46 -12.24 -15.55 18.15
N HIS A 47 -11.33 -15.44 17.17
CA HIS A 47 -11.29 -14.31 16.25
C HIS A 47 -11.09 -14.76 14.81
N ALA A 48 -11.63 -13.97 13.89
CA ALA A 48 -11.35 -14.08 12.47
C ALA A 48 -11.13 -12.68 11.88
N PHE A 49 -10.08 -12.51 11.08
CA PHE A 49 -9.82 -11.24 10.41
C PHE A 49 -9.51 -11.44 8.93
N LYS A 50 -9.97 -10.49 8.12
CA LYS A 50 -9.75 -10.50 6.68
C LYS A 50 -8.35 -9.98 6.38
N ARG A 51 -7.55 -10.77 5.66
CA ARG A 51 -6.28 -10.32 5.09
C ARG A 51 -6.51 -9.39 3.91
N GLN A 52 -5.51 -8.57 3.60
CA GLN A 52 -5.55 -7.73 2.42
C GLN A 52 -5.60 -8.61 1.17
N PRO A 53 -6.52 -8.31 0.23
CA PRO A 53 -6.63 -9.08 -0.99
C PRO A 53 -5.37 -9.00 -1.83
N GLU A 54 -5.04 -10.12 -2.47
CA GLU A 54 -4.00 -10.21 -3.49
C GLU A 54 -4.66 -10.51 -4.85
N VAL A 55 -4.11 -9.89 -5.89
CA VAL A 55 -4.58 -10.10 -7.26
C VAL A 55 -3.40 -10.44 -8.15
N THR A 56 -3.50 -11.51 -8.90
CA THR A 56 -2.53 -11.89 -9.91
C THR A 56 -3.14 -11.70 -11.28
N LEU A 57 -2.52 -10.86 -12.09
CA LEU A 57 -2.97 -10.53 -13.43
C LEU A 57 -1.93 -11.00 -14.45
N LYS A 58 -2.36 -11.79 -15.43
CA LYS A 58 -1.57 -12.10 -16.62
C LYS A 58 -2.10 -11.26 -17.77
N CYS A 59 -1.31 -10.31 -18.20
CA CYS A 59 -1.67 -9.32 -19.20
C CYS A 59 -0.76 -9.39 -20.42
N GLY A 60 -1.31 -9.02 -21.56
CA GLY A 60 -0.57 -8.91 -22.82
C GLY A 60 -0.74 -7.53 -23.45
N TRP A 61 0.32 -7.05 -24.05
CA TRP A 61 0.33 -5.86 -24.91
C TRP A 61 1.02 -6.18 -26.21
N SER A 62 0.53 -5.62 -27.29
CA SER A 62 1.09 -5.80 -28.63
C SER A 62 1.26 -4.46 -29.32
N ASN A 63 2.29 -4.34 -30.12
CA ASN A 63 2.47 -3.18 -31.00
C ASN A 63 1.33 -3.04 -32.05
N SER A 64 0.60 -4.13 -32.32
CA SER A 64 -0.57 -4.11 -33.20
C SER A 64 -1.77 -3.41 -32.57
N ASP A 65 -1.94 -3.49 -31.25
CA ASP A 65 -3.06 -2.84 -30.53
C ASP A 65 -2.96 -1.32 -30.66
N MET A 66 -1.72 -0.82 -30.62
CA MET A 66 -1.45 0.60 -30.83
C MET A 66 -1.73 1.07 -32.25
N LYS A 67 -1.41 0.23 -33.24
CA LYS A 67 -1.72 0.54 -34.64
C LYS A 67 -3.22 0.60 -34.90
N ALA A 68 -3.99 -0.29 -34.29
CA ALA A 68 -5.44 -0.27 -34.39
C ALA A 68 -6.03 0.99 -33.76
N LEU A 69 -5.53 1.41 -32.59
CA LEU A 69 -5.95 2.64 -31.91
C LEU A 69 -5.53 3.89 -32.70
N ALA A 70 -4.30 3.91 -33.20
CA ALA A 70 -3.77 5.01 -34.01
C ALA A 70 -4.58 5.18 -35.32
N GLY A 71 -4.90 4.09 -36.01
CA GLY A 71 -5.73 4.14 -37.20
C GLY A 71 -7.13 4.71 -36.98
N THR A 72 -7.70 4.52 -35.79
CA THR A 72 -8.97 5.13 -35.43
C THR A 72 -8.82 6.62 -35.11
N LEU A 73 -7.69 7.03 -34.51
CA LEU A 73 -7.41 8.44 -34.21
C LEU A 73 -6.93 9.22 -35.44
N GLU A 74 -6.21 8.58 -36.36
CA GLU A 74 -5.74 9.22 -37.60
C GLU A 74 -6.90 9.68 -38.49
N SER A 75 -8.04 8.96 -38.43
CA SER A 75 -9.27 9.40 -39.08
C SER A 75 -9.92 10.64 -38.42
N ILE A 76 -9.50 11.00 -37.20
CA ILE A 76 -10.06 12.13 -36.45
C ILE A 76 -9.10 13.32 -36.42
N PHE A 77 -7.79 13.08 -36.50
CA PHE A 77 -6.76 14.12 -36.48
C PHE A 77 -5.86 14.05 -37.72
N GLU A 78 -6.16 14.85 -38.73
CA GLU A 78 -5.25 15.09 -39.84
C GLU A 78 -3.97 15.76 -39.32
N GLY A 79 -2.89 15.00 -39.18
CA GLY A 79 -1.55 15.50 -38.82
C GLY A 79 -0.93 14.95 -37.54
N GLY A 80 -1.47 13.89 -36.96
CA GLY A 80 -0.95 13.28 -35.76
C GLY A 80 0.40 12.56 -35.94
N ILE A 81 1.33 12.80 -35.04
CA ILE A 81 2.60 12.06 -34.94
C ILE A 81 2.23 10.59 -34.69
N LEU A 82 2.58 9.71 -35.64
CA LEU A 82 2.38 8.27 -35.45
C LEU A 82 3.11 7.80 -34.20
N PRO A 83 2.44 7.08 -33.31
CA PRO A 83 3.09 6.54 -32.13
C PRO A 83 4.25 5.63 -32.58
N THR A 84 5.38 5.85 -31.96
CA THR A 84 6.64 5.14 -32.19
C THR A 84 6.45 3.63 -32.12
N SER A 85 7.21 2.90 -32.93
CA SER A 85 7.19 1.45 -33.05
C SER A 85 7.49 0.64 -31.79
N ASP A 86 7.70 1.31 -30.64
CA ASP A 86 8.07 0.70 -29.36
C ASP A 86 7.05 0.97 -28.24
N TYR A 87 5.77 0.78 -28.54
CA TYR A 87 4.69 0.89 -27.55
C TYR A 87 4.87 -0.09 -26.38
N VAL A 88 5.29 -1.31 -26.69
CA VAL A 88 5.56 -2.37 -25.70
C VAL A 88 6.65 -1.96 -24.72
N GLY A 89 7.73 -1.33 -25.19
CA GLY A 89 8.78 -0.79 -24.32
C GLY A 89 8.32 0.34 -23.42
N GLN A 90 7.47 1.22 -23.94
CA GLN A 90 6.88 2.31 -23.16
C GLN A 90 5.98 1.78 -22.04
N VAL A 91 5.10 0.82 -22.33
CA VAL A 91 4.24 0.18 -21.32
C VAL A 91 5.10 -0.47 -20.24
N TYR A 92 6.14 -1.20 -20.62
CA TYR A 92 7.03 -1.83 -19.66
C TYR A 92 7.72 -0.81 -18.75
N SER A 93 8.22 0.27 -19.33
CA SER A 93 8.85 1.37 -18.57
C SER A 93 7.87 2.04 -17.62
N GLN A 94 6.62 2.25 -18.02
CA GLN A 94 5.57 2.79 -17.17
C GLN A 94 5.23 1.87 -15.98
N LEU A 95 5.16 0.56 -16.22
CA LEU A 95 4.92 -0.42 -15.16
C LEU A 95 6.07 -0.45 -14.14
N LEU A 96 7.32 -0.38 -14.61
CA LEU A 96 8.50 -0.28 -13.74
C LEU A 96 8.49 1.02 -12.93
N ALA A 97 8.24 2.16 -13.58
CA ALA A 97 8.15 3.45 -12.90
C ALA A 97 7.05 3.43 -11.81
N LEU A 98 5.91 2.81 -12.10
CA LEU A 98 4.82 2.66 -11.13
C LEU A 98 5.25 1.81 -9.91
N GLN A 99 6.05 0.77 -10.14
CA GLN A 99 6.61 -0.03 -9.05
C GLN A 99 7.64 0.76 -8.23
N GLU A 100 8.48 1.56 -8.89
CA GLU A 100 9.52 2.37 -8.23
C GLU A 100 8.96 3.51 -7.38
N THR A 101 7.86 4.13 -7.80
CA THR A 101 7.21 5.22 -7.05
C THR A 101 6.67 4.75 -5.70
N ARG A 102 6.36 3.47 -5.54
CA ARG A 102 5.79 2.89 -4.31
C ARG A 102 4.52 3.59 -3.82
N GLN A 103 3.86 4.29 -4.72
CA GLN A 103 2.58 4.93 -4.42
C GLN A 103 1.44 3.97 -4.73
N PRO A 104 0.41 3.91 -3.87
CA PRO A 104 -0.75 3.09 -4.13
C PRO A 104 -1.52 3.62 -5.33
N PHE A 105 -2.08 2.71 -6.11
CA PHE A 105 -2.87 3.00 -7.28
C PHE A 105 -4.09 2.08 -7.38
N ASP A 106 -5.05 2.48 -8.19
CA ASP A 106 -6.26 1.70 -8.41
C ASP A 106 -6.06 0.70 -9.55
N VAL A 107 -6.71 -0.45 -9.42
CA VAL A 107 -6.69 -1.52 -10.42
C VAL A 107 -8.11 -1.89 -10.78
N VAL A 108 -8.43 -1.80 -12.07
CA VAL A 108 -9.75 -2.19 -12.59
C VAL A 108 -9.62 -3.54 -13.29
N THR A 109 -10.29 -4.54 -12.73
CA THR A 109 -10.37 -5.90 -13.29
C THR A 109 -11.73 -6.16 -13.92
N SER A 110 -11.94 -7.36 -14.44
CA SER A 110 -13.25 -7.73 -14.98
C SER A 110 -14.34 -7.93 -13.91
N LEU A 111 -13.94 -8.27 -12.68
CA LEU A 111 -14.86 -8.61 -11.60
C LEU A 111 -15.13 -7.43 -10.67
N ARG A 112 -14.09 -6.65 -10.34
CA ARG A 112 -14.19 -5.53 -9.40
C ARG A 112 -13.05 -4.54 -9.55
N MET A 113 -13.24 -3.36 -9.00
CA MET A 113 -12.21 -2.35 -8.82
C MET A 113 -11.53 -2.53 -7.45
N TYR A 114 -10.21 -2.43 -7.43
CA TYR A 114 -9.40 -2.43 -6.22
C TYR A 114 -8.75 -1.07 -6.05
N THR A 115 -8.82 -0.55 -4.85
CA THR A 115 -8.15 0.70 -4.46
C THR A 115 -6.90 0.41 -3.64
N ASP A 116 -5.95 1.33 -3.64
CA ASP A 116 -4.74 1.26 -2.82
C ASP A 116 -3.90 -0.01 -3.06
N MET A 117 -3.70 -0.37 -4.32
CA MET A 117 -2.89 -1.53 -4.71
C MET A 117 -1.44 -1.15 -4.90
N LEU A 118 -0.54 -2.06 -4.54
CA LEU A 118 0.89 -1.99 -4.84
C LEU A 118 1.36 -3.26 -5.55
N PHE A 119 2.37 -3.12 -6.40
CA PHE A 119 3.05 -4.26 -6.98
C PHE A 119 3.83 -5.03 -5.92
N LYS A 120 3.49 -6.30 -5.73
CA LYS A 120 4.28 -7.27 -4.98
C LYS A 120 5.37 -7.86 -5.85
N SER A 121 5.04 -8.23 -7.08
CA SER A 121 5.97 -8.73 -8.09
C SER A 121 5.51 -8.39 -9.48
N LEU A 122 6.46 -8.17 -10.36
CA LEU A 122 6.27 -7.94 -11.78
C LEU A 122 7.19 -8.89 -12.53
N ALA A 123 6.65 -9.88 -13.22
CA ALA A 123 7.41 -10.83 -14.01
C ALA A 123 7.07 -10.67 -15.48
N VAL A 124 8.09 -10.56 -16.31
CA VAL A 124 7.97 -10.43 -17.75
C VAL A 124 8.61 -11.63 -18.42
N VAL A 125 7.86 -12.28 -19.29
CA VAL A 125 8.37 -13.38 -20.10
C VAL A 125 8.36 -12.93 -21.56
N LYS A 126 9.53 -12.85 -22.16
CA LYS A 126 9.71 -12.55 -23.59
C LYS A 126 10.30 -13.77 -24.29
N ASP A 127 9.58 -14.29 -25.25
CA ASP A 127 10.01 -15.42 -26.05
C ASP A 127 10.35 -14.95 -27.47
N GLN A 128 11.18 -15.72 -28.18
CA GLN A 128 11.58 -15.44 -29.56
C GLN A 128 10.36 -15.35 -30.50
N LYS A 129 9.31 -16.11 -30.25
CA LYS A 129 8.06 -16.09 -31.02
C LYS A 129 7.16 -14.88 -30.71
N THR A 130 7.33 -14.26 -29.54
CA THR A 130 6.51 -13.13 -29.06
C THR A 130 7.30 -11.82 -29.02
N GLY A 131 8.30 -11.66 -29.91
CA GLY A 131 9.21 -10.51 -29.90
C GLY A 131 8.54 -9.14 -29.95
N GLN A 132 7.34 -9.04 -30.50
CA GLN A 132 6.53 -7.81 -30.59
C GLN A 132 5.39 -7.74 -29.59
N ALA A 133 5.27 -8.71 -28.71
CA ALA A 133 4.30 -8.74 -27.63
C ALA A 133 4.99 -8.71 -26.27
N LEU A 134 4.34 -8.10 -25.29
CA LEU A 134 4.76 -8.07 -23.90
C LEU A 134 3.78 -8.89 -23.07
N ASN A 135 4.25 -9.99 -22.52
CA ASN A 135 3.49 -10.79 -21.56
C ASN A 135 3.98 -10.51 -20.16
N VAL A 136 3.10 -10.00 -19.33
CA VAL A 136 3.41 -9.61 -17.95
C VAL A 136 2.55 -10.42 -16.99
N THR A 137 3.18 -10.96 -15.96
CA THR A 137 2.49 -11.49 -14.80
C THR A 137 2.73 -10.51 -13.63
N ALA A 138 1.69 -9.80 -13.24
CA ALA A 138 1.72 -8.84 -12.16
C ALA A 138 1.00 -9.41 -10.94
N THR A 139 1.67 -9.50 -9.80
CA THR A 139 1.03 -9.79 -8.52
C THR A 139 0.94 -8.49 -7.72
N LEU A 140 -0.28 -8.14 -7.36
CA LEU A 140 -0.60 -6.92 -6.64
C LEU A 140 -1.22 -7.27 -5.29
N LYS A 141 -0.95 -6.42 -4.30
CA LYS A 141 -1.51 -6.57 -2.96
C LYS A 141 -2.08 -5.23 -2.52
N GLN A 142 -3.28 -5.28 -1.94
CA GLN A 142 -3.88 -4.09 -1.35
C GLN A 142 -3.14 -3.70 -0.07
N ILE A 143 -2.92 -2.41 0.11
CA ILE A 143 -2.40 -1.87 1.37
C ILE A 143 -3.50 -1.14 2.11
N ARG A 144 -3.41 -1.09 3.43
CA ARG A 144 -4.30 -0.28 4.26
C ARG A 144 -3.53 0.92 4.79
N ILE A 145 -3.87 2.09 4.28
CA ILE A 145 -3.30 3.35 4.75
C ILE A 145 -4.14 3.84 5.91
N VAL A 146 -3.54 3.93 7.10
CA VAL A 146 -4.17 4.52 8.28
C VAL A 146 -3.60 5.91 8.47
N GLN A 147 -4.46 6.92 8.36
CA GLN A 147 -4.07 8.28 8.69
C GLN A 147 -4.21 8.48 10.20
N THR A 148 -3.11 8.77 10.86
CA THR A 148 -3.12 9.19 12.26
C THR A 148 -3.59 10.64 12.32
N LYS A 149 -4.77 10.86 12.88
CA LYS A 149 -5.25 12.20 13.16
C LYS A 149 -4.68 12.63 14.50
N ALA A 150 -3.77 13.59 14.49
CA ALA A 150 -3.35 14.26 15.73
C ALA A 150 -4.56 15.02 16.27
N THR A 151 -5.11 14.56 17.39
CA THR A 151 -6.14 15.31 18.11
C THR A 151 -5.43 16.19 19.14
N THR A 152 -5.52 17.49 18.97
CA THR A 152 -5.08 18.43 19.99
C THR A 152 -6.03 18.32 21.20
N LEU A 153 -5.47 18.06 22.37
CA LEU A 153 -6.23 18.10 23.61
C LEU A 153 -6.87 19.48 23.79
N PRO A 154 -8.11 19.54 24.27
CA PRO A 154 -8.73 20.82 24.59
C PRO A 154 -7.89 21.58 25.62
N ALA A 155 -7.99 22.91 25.61
CA ALA A 155 -7.29 23.76 26.55
C ALA A 155 -7.54 23.29 27.99
N ARG A 156 -6.53 23.42 28.85
CA ARG A 156 -6.54 22.89 30.22
C ARG A 156 -7.76 23.30 31.05
N GLU A 157 -8.27 24.49 30.79
CA GLU A 157 -9.48 25.07 31.40
C GLU A 157 -10.77 24.30 31.06
N ASN A 158 -10.81 23.59 29.94
CA ASN A 158 -11.97 22.86 29.45
C ASN A 158 -11.88 21.34 29.69
N GLN A 159 -10.87 20.90 30.44
CA GLN A 159 -10.69 19.47 30.76
C GLN A 159 -11.35 19.14 32.10
N ALA A 160 -12.15 18.06 32.15
CA ALA A 160 -12.81 17.62 33.37
C ALA A 160 -11.81 17.21 34.47
N ASN A 161 -10.63 16.71 34.12
CA ASN A 161 -9.55 16.38 35.05
C ASN A 161 -8.17 16.70 34.43
N PRO A 162 -7.69 17.97 34.51
CA PRO A 162 -6.46 18.41 33.90
C PRO A 162 -5.20 17.70 34.41
N GLN A 163 -5.24 17.18 35.64
CA GLN A 163 -4.08 16.51 36.25
C GLN A 163 -3.87 15.10 35.72
N ALA A 164 -4.95 14.40 35.33
CA ALA A 164 -4.85 13.05 34.76
C ALA A 164 -4.37 13.03 33.30
N THR A 165 -4.52 14.14 32.60
CA THR A 165 -4.11 14.31 31.19
C THR A 165 -2.87 15.19 31.01
N ALA A 166 -2.27 15.68 32.11
CA ALA A 166 -1.04 16.45 32.05
C ALA A 166 0.12 15.58 31.53
N GLU A 167 0.87 16.11 30.58
CA GLU A 167 2.17 15.53 30.25
C GLU A 167 3.01 15.35 31.51
N THR A 168 3.65 14.18 31.64
CA THR A 168 4.64 13.94 32.68
C THR A 168 5.75 14.98 32.52
N GLN A 169 5.71 16.05 33.31
CA GLN A 169 6.80 17.00 33.36
C GLN A 169 8.03 16.26 33.86
N ASN A 170 9.07 16.24 33.05
CA ASN A 170 10.38 15.79 33.46
C ASN A 170 10.91 16.84 34.47
N THR A 171 10.66 16.61 35.77
CA THR A 171 11.05 17.52 36.88
C THR A 171 12.54 17.55 37.12
N GLY A 172 13.36 17.20 36.13
CA GLY A 172 14.81 17.31 36.21
C GLY A 172 15.45 16.40 37.25
N VAL A 173 16.70 16.12 37.08
CA VAL A 173 17.54 15.42 38.06
C VAL A 173 17.71 16.37 39.25
N LYS A 174 17.19 15.99 40.41
CA LYS A 174 17.44 16.73 41.66
C LYS A 174 18.95 16.74 41.88
N ALA A 175 19.57 17.89 41.79
CA ALA A 175 21.02 18.04 42.12
C ALA A 175 21.24 17.56 43.57
N ALA A 176 22.18 16.65 43.74
CA ALA A 176 22.58 16.20 45.08
C ALA A 176 23.06 17.42 45.90
N MET A 177 22.38 17.74 46.96
CA MET A 177 22.93 18.73 47.92
C MET A 177 24.16 18.14 48.60
N PRO A 178 25.24 18.89 48.72
CA PRO A 178 26.39 18.47 49.47
C PRO A 178 25.95 18.18 50.92
N ALA A 179 26.38 17.04 51.47
CA ALA A 179 26.09 16.65 52.85
C ALA A 179 26.73 17.70 53.78
N THR A 180 25.92 18.29 54.67
CA THR A 180 26.42 19.14 55.75
C THR A 180 27.30 18.27 56.64
N PRO A 181 28.58 18.63 56.88
CA PRO A 181 29.44 17.88 57.80
C PRO A 181 28.81 17.88 59.17
N ALA A 182 28.77 16.72 59.83
CA ALA A 182 28.32 16.59 61.20
C ALA A 182 29.17 17.48 62.11
N PRO A 183 28.56 18.19 63.08
CA PRO A 183 29.31 18.98 64.04
C PRO A 183 30.32 18.07 64.75
N GLY A 184 31.57 18.48 64.71
CA GLY A 184 32.71 17.70 65.17
C GLY A 184 32.53 17.25 66.62
N GLY A 185 32.53 15.93 66.82
CA GLY A 185 32.66 15.35 68.15
C GLY A 185 34.04 15.72 68.73
N SER A 186 34.05 16.40 69.84
CA SER A 186 35.26 16.70 70.62
C SER A 186 35.94 15.40 71.04
N VAL A 187 37.18 15.20 70.63
CA VAL A 187 38.05 14.12 71.10
C VAL A 187 38.45 14.46 72.55
N PRO A 188 38.22 13.62 73.55
CA PRO A 188 38.66 13.86 74.91
C PRO A 188 40.21 13.73 74.96
N PRO A 189 40.90 14.55 75.77
CA PRO A 189 42.33 14.49 75.88
C PRO A 189 42.82 13.18 76.56
N THR A 190 43.79 12.49 75.97
CA THR A 190 44.46 11.36 76.52
C THR A 190 45.29 11.85 77.67
N SER A 191 45.02 11.44 78.92
CA SER A 191 45.90 11.63 80.10
C SER A 191 47.04 10.60 80.12
N MET A 192 48.20 11.09 80.41
CA MET A 192 49.39 10.29 80.66
C MET A 192 49.16 9.30 81.79
#